data_0615f37a2bf8718c9efe8a498b58ca38
#
_entry.id   0615f37a2bf8718c9efe8a498b58ca38
#
_cell.length_a   1.000
_cell.length_b   1.000
_cell.length_c   1.000
_cell.angle_alpha   90.00
_cell.angle_beta   90.00
_cell.angle_gamma   90.00
#
_symmetry.space_group_name_H-M   'P 1'
#
loop_
_entity.id
_entity.type
_entity.pdbx_description
1 polymer ?
#
loop_
_entity_poly.entity_id
_entity_poly.type
_entity_poly.pdbx_seq_one_letter_code
_entity_poly.pdbx_strand_id
1 'polypeptide(L)'
;MQILTNQQRQKPDETNDSEFYSTPKFVYHLDSNFRKNLSELYEEEFENNCSVLDLMSSWDSYLPRNLKYKKVIGHGLNKEELERNKALDDYWIQNFNINQKIPLENETIDYCLMVAAWQYLQYPEKITEEVARVLDQKGKFIICLLYTSDAADDCRC
;
A
#
# COMPACT_ATOMS: atom_id res chain seq x y z
N MET A 1 12.93 12.39 -12.50
CA MET A 1 14.29 12.40 -11.90
C MET A 1 14.67 10.99 -11.49
N GLN A 2 15.81 10.46 -11.87
CA GLN A 2 16.22 9.11 -11.47
C GLN A 2 16.95 9.22 -10.13
N ILE A 3 16.33 8.73 -9.03
CA ILE A 3 16.90 8.79 -7.67
C ILE A 3 17.74 7.55 -7.38
N LEU A 4 17.29 6.38 -7.83
CA LEU A 4 17.96 5.09 -7.60
C LEU A 4 18.75 4.65 -8.84
N THR A 5 19.91 4.05 -8.62
CA THR A 5 20.69 3.37 -9.67
C THR A 5 20.03 2.04 -10.05
N ASN A 6 20.40 1.47 -11.21
CA ASN A 6 19.90 0.16 -11.62
C ASN A 6 20.25 -0.94 -10.61
N GLN A 7 21.41 -0.87 -9.98
CA GLN A 7 21.82 -1.82 -8.95
C GLN A 7 20.96 -1.74 -7.69
N GLN A 8 20.57 -0.54 -7.28
CA GLN A 8 19.68 -0.32 -6.12
C GLN A 8 18.24 -0.78 -6.39
N ARG A 9 17.85 -0.94 -7.66
CA ARG A 9 16.52 -1.43 -8.05
C ARG A 9 16.44 -2.95 -8.14
N GLN A 10 17.58 -3.65 -8.07
CA GLN A 10 17.58 -5.12 -8.12
C GLN A 10 16.96 -5.70 -6.87
N LYS A 11 16.13 -6.73 -7.06
CA LYS A 11 15.59 -7.51 -5.95
C LYS A 11 16.49 -8.71 -5.69
N PRO A 12 16.55 -9.23 -4.45
CA PRO A 12 17.20 -10.50 -4.15
C PRO A 12 16.59 -11.68 -4.92
N ASP A 13 15.28 -11.61 -5.17
CA ASP A 13 14.53 -12.55 -5.99
C ASP A 13 13.93 -11.81 -7.20
N GLU A 14 14.41 -12.13 -8.40
CA GLU A 14 13.97 -11.53 -9.67
C GLU A 14 12.75 -12.23 -10.29
N THR A 15 12.16 -13.21 -9.62
CA THR A 15 10.92 -13.83 -10.09
C THR A 15 9.81 -12.77 -10.24
N ASN A 16 8.93 -13.00 -11.20
CA ASN A 16 7.82 -12.09 -11.47
C ASN A 16 6.90 -12.03 -10.23
N ASP A 17 6.72 -10.84 -9.67
CA ASP A 17 5.85 -10.63 -8.50
C ASP A 17 4.44 -11.20 -8.71
N SER A 18 3.92 -11.13 -9.94
CA SER A 18 2.60 -11.67 -10.28
C SER A 18 2.53 -13.20 -10.12
N GLU A 19 3.63 -13.92 -10.32
CA GLU A 19 3.71 -15.37 -10.06
C GLU A 19 3.81 -15.65 -8.56
N PHE A 20 4.64 -14.91 -7.85
CA PHE A 20 4.81 -15.06 -6.40
C PHE A 20 3.50 -14.81 -5.63
N TYR A 21 2.72 -13.81 -6.07
CA TYR A 21 1.44 -13.45 -5.47
C TYR A 21 0.24 -14.12 -6.12
N SER A 22 0.43 -15.12 -7.00
CA SER A 22 -0.67 -15.85 -7.64
C SER A 22 -1.51 -16.69 -6.65
N THR A 23 -0.89 -17.15 -5.56
CA THR A 23 -1.58 -17.88 -4.49
C THR A 23 -2.03 -16.92 -3.40
N PRO A 24 -3.34 -16.83 -3.10
CA PRO A 24 -3.86 -15.93 -2.07
C PRO A 24 -3.36 -16.34 -0.67
N LYS A 25 -3.01 -15.34 0.13
CA LYS A 25 -2.51 -15.52 1.50
C LYS A 25 -3.43 -14.80 2.48
N PHE A 26 -4.35 -15.54 3.09
CA PHE A 26 -5.28 -15.00 4.10
C PHE A 26 -4.71 -15.09 5.51
N VAL A 27 -3.50 -14.58 5.68
CA VAL A 27 -2.80 -14.53 6.96
C VAL A 27 -2.48 -13.09 7.33
N TYR A 28 -2.46 -12.79 8.61
CA TYR A 28 -1.97 -11.51 9.08
C TYR A 28 -0.44 -11.56 9.17
N HIS A 29 0.23 -10.77 8.35
CA HIS A 29 1.68 -10.56 8.44
C HIS A 29 2.06 -9.61 9.58
N LEU A 30 1.10 -8.85 10.07
CA LEU A 30 1.24 -7.90 11.16
C LEU A 30 0.67 -8.49 12.45
N ASP A 31 1.37 -8.32 13.56
CA ASP A 31 0.84 -8.71 14.86
C ASP A 31 -0.39 -7.87 15.28
N SER A 32 -1.11 -8.34 16.30
CA SER A 32 -2.35 -7.72 16.74
C SER A 32 -2.15 -6.30 17.30
N ASN A 33 -1.03 -6.03 17.96
CA ASN A 33 -0.74 -4.71 18.53
C ASN A 33 -0.44 -3.70 17.41
N PHE A 34 0.34 -4.11 16.41
CA PHE A 34 0.62 -3.27 15.26
C PHE A 34 -0.68 -2.89 14.53
N ARG A 35 -1.54 -3.89 14.25
CA ARG A 35 -2.83 -3.65 13.57
C ARG A 35 -3.74 -2.71 14.37
N LYS A 36 -3.78 -2.87 15.69
CA LYS A 36 -4.52 -1.99 16.58
C LYS A 36 -3.99 -0.56 16.52
N ASN A 37 -2.68 -0.36 16.71
CA ASN A 37 -2.03 0.95 16.66
C ASN A 37 -2.22 1.62 15.29
N LEU A 38 -2.20 0.84 14.20
CA LEU A 38 -2.43 1.34 12.85
C LEU A 38 -3.87 1.85 12.69
N SER A 39 -4.85 1.10 13.19
CA SER A 39 -6.26 1.52 13.16
C SER A 39 -6.50 2.76 14.03
N GLU A 40 -5.87 2.85 15.20
CA GLU A 40 -5.92 4.03 16.06
C GLU A 40 -5.30 5.26 15.38
N LEU A 41 -4.16 5.09 14.70
CA LEU A 41 -3.54 6.17 13.90
C LEU A 41 -4.52 6.67 12.81
N TYR A 42 -5.20 5.77 12.14
CA TYR A 42 -6.18 6.16 11.12
C TYR A 42 -7.41 6.88 11.74
N GLU A 43 -7.84 6.49 12.94
CA GLU A 43 -8.90 7.21 13.66
C GLU A 43 -8.51 8.65 14.01
N GLU A 44 -7.25 8.88 14.37
CA GLU A 44 -6.71 10.21 14.69
C GLU A 44 -6.50 11.09 13.45
N GLU A 45 -6.07 10.47 12.34
CA GLU A 45 -5.65 11.20 11.15
C GLU A 45 -6.77 11.44 10.13
N PHE A 46 -7.77 10.54 10.06
CA PHE A 46 -8.76 10.57 9.01
C PHE A 46 -10.00 11.39 9.38
N GLU A 47 -10.45 12.17 8.44
CA GLU A 47 -11.74 12.84 8.52
C GLU A 47 -12.86 11.89 8.07
N ASN A 48 -14.07 12.08 8.63
CA ASN A 48 -15.24 11.37 8.14
C ASN A 48 -15.57 11.74 6.70
N ASN A 49 -16.08 10.77 5.95
CA ASN A 49 -16.46 10.92 4.55
C ASN A 49 -15.27 11.20 3.61
N CYS A 50 -14.10 10.66 3.94
CA CYS A 50 -12.89 10.75 3.12
C CYS A 50 -12.80 9.66 2.05
N SER A 51 -12.01 9.92 1.01
CA SER A 51 -11.63 8.96 -0.01
C SER A 51 -10.27 8.36 0.32
N VAL A 52 -10.19 7.04 0.37
CA VAL A 52 -8.96 6.32 0.75
C VAL A 52 -8.48 5.45 -0.41
N LEU A 53 -7.18 5.49 -0.66
CA LEU A 53 -6.48 4.63 -1.60
C LEU A 53 -5.52 3.71 -0.83
N ASP A 54 -5.75 2.40 -0.86
CA ASP A 54 -4.91 1.38 -0.21
C ASP A 54 -4.05 0.68 -1.25
N LEU A 55 -2.78 1.09 -1.34
CA LEU A 55 -1.82 0.58 -2.32
C LEU A 55 -1.11 -0.67 -1.81
N MET A 56 -0.92 -1.63 -2.70
CA MET A 56 -0.32 -2.93 -2.41
C MET A 56 -1.05 -3.63 -1.26
N SER A 57 -2.36 -3.52 -1.29
CA SER A 57 -3.31 -4.04 -0.33
C SER A 57 -3.47 -5.57 -0.46
N SER A 58 -4.06 -6.15 0.54
CA SER A 58 -4.44 -7.55 0.63
C SER A 58 -5.89 -7.66 1.10
N TRP A 59 -6.23 -8.70 1.82
CA TRP A 59 -7.60 -9.02 2.26
C TRP A 59 -8.10 -8.21 3.46
N ASP A 60 -7.27 -7.33 4.04
CA ASP A 60 -7.63 -6.39 5.12
C ASP A 60 -6.84 -5.09 4.96
N SER A 61 -7.51 -3.95 5.11
CA SER A 61 -6.92 -2.61 5.05
C SER A 61 -6.73 -1.98 6.43
N TYR A 62 -7.11 -2.67 7.50
CA TYR A 62 -7.03 -2.21 8.90
C TYR A 62 -7.76 -0.88 9.17
N LEU A 63 -8.70 -0.52 8.33
CA LEU A 63 -9.45 0.73 8.46
C LEU A 63 -10.41 0.71 9.63
N PRO A 64 -10.51 1.80 10.41
CA PRO A 64 -11.47 1.95 11.49
C PRO A 64 -12.91 1.75 11.02
N ARG A 65 -13.68 0.94 11.77
CA ARG A 65 -15.08 0.66 11.43
C ARG A 65 -16.05 1.76 11.87
N ASN A 66 -15.64 2.61 12.78
CA ASN A 66 -16.40 3.74 13.30
C ASN A 66 -16.35 4.98 12.40
N LEU A 67 -15.47 5.02 11.43
CA LEU A 67 -15.41 6.07 10.41
C LEU A 67 -16.28 5.74 9.20
N LYS A 68 -16.82 6.77 8.57
CA LYS A 68 -17.50 6.67 7.29
C LYS A 68 -16.55 7.11 6.18
N TYR A 69 -16.52 6.34 5.11
CA TYR A 69 -15.70 6.62 3.94
C TYR A 69 -16.58 7.02 2.77
N LYS A 70 -16.14 7.99 1.98
CA LYS A 70 -16.76 8.36 0.71
C LYS A 70 -16.51 7.26 -0.33
N LYS A 71 -15.26 6.80 -0.41
CA LYS A 71 -14.83 5.69 -1.25
C LYS A 71 -13.53 5.11 -0.72
N VAL A 72 -13.41 3.79 -0.77
CA VAL A 72 -12.16 3.07 -0.48
C VAL A 72 -11.78 2.26 -1.71
N ILE A 73 -10.62 2.54 -2.27
CA ILE A 73 -10.10 1.88 -3.47
C ILE A 73 -8.85 1.10 -3.10
N GLY A 74 -8.79 -0.17 -3.49
CA GLY A 74 -7.64 -1.03 -3.28
C GLY A 74 -6.82 -1.26 -4.55
N HIS A 75 -5.53 -1.49 -4.35
CA HIS A 75 -4.63 -1.96 -5.39
C HIS A 75 -3.81 -3.13 -4.86
N GLY A 76 -3.59 -4.15 -5.67
CA GLY A 76 -2.77 -5.30 -5.29
C GLY A 76 -2.46 -6.21 -6.46
N LEU A 77 -1.88 -7.36 -6.17
CA LEU A 77 -1.51 -8.38 -7.15
C LEU A 77 -2.41 -9.63 -7.12
N ASN A 78 -3.15 -9.83 -6.04
CA ASN A 78 -4.03 -11.00 -5.90
C ASN A 78 -5.50 -10.59 -5.85
N LYS A 79 -6.26 -11.02 -6.85
CA LYS A 79 -7.67 -10.70 -7.00
C LYS A 79 -8.51 -11.24 -5.84
N GLU A 80 -8.30 -12.50 -5.44
CA GLU A 80 -9.10 -13.14 -4.39
C GLU A 80 -8.90 -12.48 -3.03
N GLU A 81 -7.69 -11.99 -2.74
CA GLU A 81 -7.42 -11.23 -1.52
C GLU A 81 -8.19 -9.91 -1.53
N LEU A 82 -8.15 -9.16 -2.63
CA LEU A 82 -8.85 -7.87 -2.74
C LEU A 82 -10.38 -8.05 -2.72
N GLU A 83 -10.93 -9.07 -3.36
CA GLU A 83 -12.36 -9.39 -3.32
C GLU A 83 -12.84 -9.75 -1.90
N ARG A 84 -11.95 -10.31 -1.08
CA ARG A 84 -12.25 -10.64 0.32
C ARG A 84 -12.14 -9.44 1.26
N ASN A 85 -11.48 -8.39 0.85
CA ASN A 85 -11.33 -7.18 1.63
C ASN A 85 -12.63 -6.36 1.66
N LYS A 86 -13.34 -6.48 2.77
CA LYS A 86 -14.67 -5.85 2.96
C LYS A 86 -14.62 -4.33 3.11
N ALA A 87 -13.45 -3.75 3.27
CA ALA A 87 -13.28 -2.30 3.34
C ALA A 87 -13.30 -1.65 1.96
N LEU A 88 -13.01 -2.40 0.89
CA LEU A 88 -12.89 -1.88 -0.46
C LEU A 88 -14.24 -1.75 -1.15
N ASP A 89 -14.51 -0.60 -1.75
CA ASP A 89 -15.62 -0.36 -2.67
C ASP A 89 -15.26 -0.73 -4.10
N ASP A 90 -13.96 -0.62 -4.43
CA ASP A 90 -13.42 -0.89 -5.77
C ASP A 90 -11.94 -1.27 -5.67
N TYR A 91 -11.40 -1.93 -6.68
CA TYR A 91 -9.98 -2.28 -6.73
C TYR A 91 -9.49 -2.51 -8.16
N TRP A 92 -8.15 -2.50 -8.33
CA TRP A 92 -7.52 -2.95 -9.58
C TRP A 92 -6.27 -3.79 -9.30
N ILE A 93 -5.91 -4.61 -10.29
CA ILE A 93 -4.73 -5.48 -10.26
C ILE A 93 -3.66 -4.88 -11.15
N GLN A 94 -2.47 -4.63 -10.60
CA GLN A 94 -1.36 -4.07 -11.36
C GLN A 94 -0.03 -4.36 -10.66
N ASN A 95 1.00 -4.70 -11.42
CA ASN A 95 2.36 -4.79 -10.92
C ASN A 95 3.07 -3.42 -11.09
N PHE A 96 3.30 -2.71 -10.00
CA PHE A 96 3.97 -1.41 -9.99
C PHE A 96 5.44 -1.46 -10.41
N ASN A 97 6.06 -2.62 -10.44
CA ASN A 97 7.40 -2.77 -10.99
C ASN A 97 7.41 -2.86 -12.53
N ILE A 98 6.24 -3.09 -13.14
CA ILE A 98 6.05 -3.08 -14.61
C ILE A 98 5.42 -1.77 -15.07
N ASN A 99 4.33 -1.34 -14.43
CA ASN A 99 3.62 -0.11 -14.76
C ASN A 99 3.34 0.69 -13.48
N GLN A 100 3.85 1.91 -13.41
CA GLN A 100 3.74 2.76 -12.21
C GLN A 100 2.54 3.72 -12.26
N LYS A 101 1.78 3.76 -13.36
CA LYS A 101 0.62 4.67 -13.51
C LYS A 101 -0.54 4.24 -12.60
N ILE A 102 -1.01 5.14 -11.76
CA ILE A 102 -2.23 4.94 -10.97
C ILE A 102 -3.45 5.34 -11.82
N PRO A 103 -4.43 4.44 -12.06
CA PRO A 103 -5.56 4.70 -12.96
C PRO A 103 -6.68 5.52 -12.28
N LEU A 104 -6.32 6.59 -11.63
CA LEU A 104 -7.23 7.52 -10.95
C LEU A 104 -7.00 8.96 -11.45
N GLU A 105 -8.03 9.78 -11.35
CA GLU A 105 -7.97 11.20 -11.68
C GLU A 105 -7.10 11.97 -10.68
N ASN A 106 -6.64 13.16 -11.09
CA ASN A 106 -5.87 14.04 -10.23
C ASN A 106 -6.72 14.53 -9.04
N GLU A 107 -6.10 14.70 -7.89
CA GLU A 107 -6.70 15.36 -6.72
C GLU A 107 -8.06 14.75 -6.27
N THR A 108 -8.17 13.42 -6.29
CA THR A 108 -9.41 12.68 -5.94
C THR A 108 -9.33 11.90 -4.65
N ILE A 109 -8.17 11.79 -4.03
CA ILE A 109 -7.89 10.95 -2.86
C ILE A 109 -7.46 11.82 -1.68
N ASP A 110 -8.08 11.61 -0.52
CA ASP A 110 -7.73 12.32 0.71
C ASP A 110 -6.58 11.61 1.45
N TYR A 111 -6.59 10.28 1.49
CA TYR A 111 -5.55 9.49 2.16
C TYR A 111 -5.10 8.34 1.28
N CYS A 112 -3.80 8.25 1.08
CA CYS A 112 -3.16 7.11 0.41
C CYS A 112 -2.37 6.31 1.44
N LEU A 113 -2.55 4.99 1.45
CA LEU A 113 -1.93 4.07 2.40
C LEU A 113 -1.00 3.12 1.67
N MET A 114 0.12 2.77 2.30
CA MET A 114 0.97 1.67 1.89
C MET A 114 1.55 1.01 3.14
N VAL A 115 1.09 -0.18 3.47
CA VAL A 115 1.43 -0.88 4.70
C VAL A 115 2.32 -2.08 4.41
N ALA A 116 3.51 -2.11 5.01
CA ALA A 116 4.48 -3.21 4.92
C ALA A 116 4.88 -3.61 3.48
N ALA A 117 4.81 -2.69 2.53
CA ALA A 117 4.98 -2.99 1.12
C ALA A 117 6.01 -2.12 0.39
N TRP A 118 6.40 -0.99 0.96
CA TRP A 118 7.32 -0.03 0.34
C TRP A 118 8.62 -0.65 -0.16
N GLN A 119 9.20 -1.57 0.60
CA GLN A 119 10.47 -2.23 0.29
C GLN A 119 10.45 -3.08 -0.98
N TYR A 120 9.27 -3.40 -1.51
CA TYR A 120 9.12 -4.20 -2.74
C TYR A 120 9.07 -3.37 -4.02
N LEU A 121 9.03 -2.04 -3.91
CA LEU A 121 9.02 -1.13 -5.06
C LEU A 121 10.42 -0.96 -5.66
N GLN A 122 10.53 -1.22 -6.97
CA GLN A 122 11.74 -0.92 -7.74
C GLN A 122 11.79 0.55 -8.24
N TYR A 123 10.63 1.20 -8.33
CA TYR A 123 10.48 2.58 -8.78
C TYR A 123 9.69 3.43 -7.77
N PRO A 124 10.13 3.52 -6.49
CA PRO A 124 9.38 4.21 -5.45
C PRO A 124 9.18 5.70 -5.76
N GLU A 125 10.14 6.35 -6.42
CA GLU A 125 10.02 7.74 -6.84
C GLU A 125 8.85 7.96 -7.80
N LYS A 126 8.64 7.05 -8.76
CA LYS A 126 7.53 7.14 -9.71
C LYS A 126 6.17 6.91 -9.05
N ILE A 127 6.13 5.97 -8.11
CA ILE A 127 4.92 5.74 -7.31
C ILE A 127 4.61 6.96 -6.45
N THR A 128 5.61 7.58 -5.83
CA THR A 128 5.43 8.81 -5.05
C THR A 128 4.91 9.97 -5.91
N GLU A 129 5.42 10.14 -7.14
CA GLU A 129 4.93 11.13 -8.11
C GLU A 129 3.45 10.89 -8.46
N GLU A 130 3.06 9.63 -8.71
CA GLU A 130 1.68 9.28 -9.00
C GLU A 130 0.76 9.43 -7.79
N VAL A 131 1.22 9.06 -6.59
CA VAL A 131 0.48 9.31 -5.36
C VAL A 131 0.28 10.81 -5.15
N ALA A 132 1.31 11.63 -5.32
CA ALA A 132 1.20 13.09 -5.22
C ALA A 132 0.21 13.67 -6.26
N ARG A 133 0.11 13.06 -7.44
CA ARG A 133 -0.84 13.49 -8.48
C ARG A 133 -2.29 13.19 -8.12
N VAL A 134 -2.57 12.03 -7.52
CA VAL A 134 -3.94 11.62 -7.18
C VAL A 134 -4.41 12.15 -5.84
N LEU A 135 -3.50 12.52 -4.93
CA LEU A 135 -3.84 13.13 -3.66
C LEU A 135 -4.42 14.54 -3.86
N ASP A 136 -5.45 14.86 -3.10
CA ASP A 136 -5.93 16.23 -2.91
C ASP A 136 -4.83 17.10 -2.31
N GLN A 137 -4.96 18.44 -2.42
CA GLN A 137 -3.95 19.40 -1.94
C GLN A 137 -3.64 19.28 -0.44
N LYS A 138 -4.57 18.76 0.36
CA LYS A 138 -4.40 18.47 1.78
C LYS A 138 -4.24 16.99 2.07
N GLY A 139 -4.21 16.17 1.02
CA GLY A 139 -4.14 14.73 1.13
C GLY A 139 -2.84 14.26 1.77
N LYS A 140 -2.89 13.11 2.43
CA LYS A 140 -1.75 12.52 3.14
C LYS A 140 -1.39 11.16 2.55
N PHE A 141 -0.09 10.92 2.38
CA PHE A 141 0.45 9.60 2.08
C PHE A 141 1.04 8.99 3.36
N ILE A 142 0.48 7.89 3.83
CA ILE A 142 0.89 7.18 5.04
C ILE A 142 1.59 5.87 4.62
N ILE A 143 2.87 5.79 4.96
CA ILE A 143 3.70 4.60 4.68
C ILE A 143 4.05 3.96 6.02
N CYS A 144 3.62 2.71 6.22
CA CYS A 144 3.96 1.94 7.40
C CYS A 144 5.02 0.89 7.05
N LEU A 145 6.20 1.05 7.62
CA LEU A 145 7.31 0.13 7.45
C LEU A 145 7.33 -0.88 8.61
N LEU A 146 7.64 -2.14 8.28
CA LEU A 146 7.93 -3.13 9.29
C LEU A 146 9.40 -2.99 9.71
N TYR A 147 9.60 -2.71 10.99
CA TYR A 147 10.88 -2.88 11.65
C TYR A 147 10.80 -4.22 12.39
N THR A 148 11.40 -5.27 11.83
CA THR A 148 11.59 -6.53 12.55
C THR A 148 12.98 -6.52 13.19
N SER A 149 13.13 -7.19 14.34
CA SER A 149 14.44 -7.42 14.95
C SER A 149 15.39 -8.13 13.96
N ASP A 150 14.84 -8.95 13.09
CA ASP A 150 15.55 -9.65 12.03
C ASP A 150 16.03 -8.71 10.91
N ALA A 151 15.28 -7.66 10.60
CA ALA A 151 15.73 -6.62 9.67
C ALA A 151 16.89 -5.79 10.24
N ALA A 152 17.01 -5.67 11.56
CA ALA A 152 18.16 -5.05 12.21
C ALA A 152 19.39 -5.99 12.17
N ASP A 153 19.20 -7.30 12.14
CA ASP A 153 20.28 -8.28 11.94
C ASP A 153 20.68 -8.42 10.47
N ASP A 154 19.76 -8.21 9.51
CA ASP A 154 20.05 -8.14 8.08
C ASP A 154 20.74 -6.83 7.68
N CYS A 155 20.69 -5.79 8.51
CA CYS A 155 21.47 -4.55 8.35
C CYS A 155 22.94 -4.71 8.78
N ARG A 156 23.47 -5.91 8.82
CA ARG A 156 24.91 -6.15 8.90
C ARG A 156 25.64 -5.92 7.56
N CYS A 157 25.09 -5.08 6.74
CA CYS A 157 25.77 -4.61 5.55
C CYS A 157 26.52 -3.32 5.84
#